data_2b75440fe2519657afc6dcfb8f6351b9
#
_entry.id   2b75440fe2519657afc6dcfb8f6351b9
#
_cell.length_a   1.000
_cell.length_b   1.000
_cell.length_c   1.000
_cell.angle_alpha   90.00
_cell.angle_beta   90.00
_cell.angle_gamma   90.00
#
_symmetry.space_group_name_H-M   'P 1'
#
loop_
_entity.id
_entity.type
_entity.pdbx_description
1 polymer ?
#
loop_
_entity_poly.entity_id
_entity_poly.type
_entity_poly.pdbx_seq_one_letter_code
_entity_poly.pdbx_strand_id
1 'polypeptide(L)'
;MQVEQASGRVSGARVQHGEWRAVALSFLCFFCVLAAYYVIRPVREQLSAQVGSTQLPWFYAATFITTLVLTPIFAALASRWPRRKVVPLVYLFFIVCQLAFIPAFTHLGLLNPRLLGIVFFVWVSVFNLFVVSVFWIFMSDIWSLDQSKRLFPIIAVAGTLGALAGPALTRSLVNVIDVAPLLAVSAALLAGALICVVMLGNWARVHGARRYEVGHEDAIGGSMWDGLKQVLTDPFMRGMAILLLLADGIGTVNYALMVDYSGTTFVDAIARTRFHADVDLAGNLLTVIVQLGLTRWLLPRKGPGALIILWASISMAVLLMVAFSHHPHAPLFTLPVLIGPIAPTVLALVVSRGLAYGMAEPARHSLYTRVPRSVRYKGQNAVDTAVWRFGDVAIATGMDGLKSLGMAVGGFAALSAVAAFGAAGIGWRLWKRVDDSVTKSTLESPR
;
A
#
# COMPACT_ATOMS: atom_id res chain seq x y z
N MET A 1 24.03 -2.35 -50.08
CA MET A 1 23.49 -2.97 -48.85
C MET A 1 23.22 -1.86 -47.89
N GLN A 2 21.99 -1.40 -47.87
CA GLN A 2 21.53 -0.31 -46.95
C GLN A 2 21.15 -0.95 -45.62
N VAL A 3 21.84 -0.55 -44.56
CA VAL A 3 21.46 -0.86 -43.17
C VAL A 3 20.40 0.16 -42.78
N GLU A 4 19.15 -0.28 -42.76
CA GLU A 4 17.99 0.50 -42.37
C GLU A 4 18.05 0.69 -40.84
N GLN A 5 18.42 1.89 -40.43
CA GLN A 5 18.35 2.33 -39.02
C GLN A 5 16.88 2.39 -38.63
N ALA A 6 16.41 1.36 -37.95
CA ALA A 6 15.13 1.38 -37.26
C ALA A 6 15.22 2.37 -36.09
N SER A 7 14.92 3.65 -36.34
CA SER A 7 14.68 4.65 -35.32
C SER A 7 13.45 4.23 -34.51
N GLY A 8 13.66 3.63 -33.35
CA GLY A 8 12.61 3.34 -32.39
C GLY A 8 11.95 4.63 -31.88
N ARG A 9 10.96 5.12 -32.61
CA ARG A 9 10.03 6.12 -32.10
C ARG A 9 9.37 5.52 -30.87
N VAL A 10 9.64 6.11 -29.71
CA VAL A 10 8.85 5.91 -28.49
C VAL A 10 7.42 6.33 -28.84
N SER A 11 6.60 5.35 -29.24
CA SER A 11 5.17 5.56 -29.50
C SER A 11 4.55 5.97 -28.19
N GLY A 12 4.18 7.26 -28.07
CA GLY A 12 3.52 7.80 -26.89
C GLY A 12 2.30 6.95 -26.50
N ALA A 13 1.84 7.10 -25.24
CA ALA A 13 0.76 6.34 -24.62
C ALA A 13 -0.59 6.50 -25.36
N ARG A 14 -0.68 5.99 -26.58
CA ARG A 14 -1.90 6.00 -27.40
C ARG A 14 -2.57 4.63 -27.33
N VAL A 15 -3.81 4.62 -26.84
CA VAL A 15 -4.70 3.46 -26.90
C VAL A 15 -5.12 3.26 -28.36
N GLN A 16 -5.00 2.03 -28.90
CA GLN A 16 -5.40 1.73 -30.26
C GLN A 16 -6.92 1.55 -30.35
N HIS A 17 -7.51 1.78 -31.55
CA HIS A 17 -8.98 1.83 -31.72
C HIS A 17 -9.70 0.57 -31.22
N GLY A 18 -9.11 -0.64 -31.36
CA GLY A 18 -9.69 -1.90 -30.89
C GLY A 18 -9.49 -2.19 -29.38
N GLU A 19 -8.63 -1.44 -28.68
CA GLU A 19 -8.26 -1.68 -27.28
C GLU A 19 -9.16 -0.92 -26.29
N TRP A 20 -9.86 0.14 -26.72
CA TRP A 20 -10.57 1.08 -25.83
C TRP A 20 -11.58 0.41 -24.89
N ARG A 21 -12.37 -0.54 -25.42
CA ARG A 21 -13.36 -1.25 -24.57
C ARG A 21 -12.66 -2.06 -23.47
N ALA A 22 -11.58 -2.76 -23.80
CA ALA A 22 -10.85 -3.56 -22.82
C ALA A 22 -10.07 -2.69 -21.84
N VAL A 23 -9.50 -1.57 -22.29
CA VAL A 23 -8.85 -0.59 -21.40
C VAL A 23 -9.86 0.04 -20.45
N ALA A 24 -11.02 0.45 -20.92
CA ALA A 24 -12.09 1.01 -20.10
C ALA A 24 -12.61 -0.01 -19.07
N LEU A 25 -12.79 -1.28 -19.45
CA LEU A 25 -13.17 -2.35 -18.52
C LEU A 25 -12.07 -2.65 -17.51
N SER A 26 -10.79 -2.65 -17.91
CA SER A 26 -9.64 -2.83 -17.00
C SER A 26 -9.55 -1.68 -16.01
N PHE A 27 -9.76 -0.46 -16.49
CA PHE A 27 -9.80 0.76 -15.68
C PHE A 27 -10.94 0.69 -14.65
N LEU A 28 -12.17 0.42 -15.10
CA LEU A 28 -13.33 0.31 -14.22
C LEU A 28 -13.17 -0.83 -13.22
N CYS A 29 -12.64 -1.97 -13.64
CA CYS A 29 -12.35 -3.09 -12.75
C CYS A 29 -11.41 -2.68 -11.62
N PHE A 30 -10.28 -2.05 -11.93
CA PHE A 30 -9.30 -1.66 -10.90
C PHE A 30 -9.82 -0.53 -10.00
N PHE A 31 -10.58 0.41 -10.57
CA PHE A 31 -11.31 1.40 -9.80
C PHE A 31 -12.23 0.74 -8.76
N CYS A 32 -13.08 -0.19 -9.20
CA CYS A 32 -14.01 -0.90 -8.31
C CYS A 32 -13.28 -1.72 -7.24
N VAL A 33 -12.19 -2.39 -7.59
CA VAL A 33 -11.36 -3.16 -6.64
C VAL A 33 -10.83 -2.28 -5.52
N LEU A 34 -10.20 -1.16 -5.88
CA LEU A 34 -9.61 -0.25 -4.88
C LEU A 34 -10.69 0.52 -4.12
N ALA A 35 -11.75 0.95 -4.77
CA ALA A 35 -12.88 1.58 -4.10
C ALA A 35 -13.52 0.63 -3.08
N ALA A 36 -13.75 -0.64 -3.43
CA ALA A 36 -14.26 -1.66 -2.51
C ALA A 36 -13.37 -1.80 -1.26
N TYR A 37 -12.06 -1.92 -1.43
CA TYR A 37 -11.12 -1.97 -0.32
C TYR A 37 -11.17 -0.72 0.56
N TYR A 38 -11.12 0.44 -0.05
CA TYR A 38 -11.09 1.71 0.68
C TYR A 38 -12.43 2.10 1.32
N VAL A 39 -13.55 1.48 0.94
CA VAL A 39 -14.83 1.58 1.66
C VAL A 39 -14.77 0.84 3.00
N ILE A 40 -14.21 -0.37 3.04
CA ILE A 40 -14.18 -1.18 4.26
C ILE A 40 -12.97 -0.90 5.16
N ARG A 41 -11.94 -0.23 4.65
CA ARG A 41 -10.76 0.10 5.43
C ARG A 41 -11.06 0.97 6.64
N PRO A 42 -11.84 2.07 6.55
CA PRO A 42 -12.25 2.85 7.72
C PRO A 42 -13.04 2.03 8.75
N VAL A 43 -13.82 1.03 8.31
CA VAL A 43 -14.54 0.10 9.20
C VAL A 43 -13.54 -0.78 9.97
N ARG A 44 -12.46 -1.23 9.33
CA ARG A 44 -11.36 -1.93 10.00
C ARG A 44 -10.67 -1.06 11.04
N GLU A 45 -10.38 0.19 10.69
CA GLU A 45 -9.67 1.12 11.56
C GLU A 45 -10.51 1.48 12.80
N GLN A 46 -11.83 1.65 12.65
CA GLN A 46 -12.70 1.92 13.80
C GLN A 46 -12.73 0.75 14.80
N LEU A 47 -12.73 -0.52 14.30
CA LEU A 47 -12.64 -1.70 15.17
C LEU A 47 -11.29 -1.76 15.90
N SER A 48 -10.19 -1.43 15.20
CA SER A 48 -8.87 -1.33 15.83
C SER A 48 -8.85 -0.26 16.93
N ALA A 49 -9.49 0.89 16.69
CA ALA A 49 -9.61 1.96 17.67
C ALA A 49 -10.49 1.56 18.87
N GLN A 50 -11.50 0.75 18.67
CA GLN A 50 -12.35 0.22 19.75
C GLN A 50 -11.58 -0.74 20.68
N VAL A 51 -10.65 -1.51 20.13
CA VAL A 51 -9.86 -2.50 20.90
C VAL A 51 -8.61 -1.88 21.50
N GLY A 52 -8.08 -0.82 20.88
CA GLY A 52 -6.91 -0.06 21.33
C GLY A 52 -5.57 -0.55 20.77
N SER A 53 -4.55 0.31 20.84
CA SER A 53 -3.23 0.07 20.24
C SER A 53 -2.46 -1.09 20.86
N THR A 54 -2.71 -1.44 22.13
CA THR A 54 -2.09 -2.57 22.84
C THR A 54 -2.40 -3.94 22.18
N GLN A 55 -3.41 -4.00 21.33
CA GLN A 55 -3.76 -5.23 20.61
C GLN A 55 -3.12 -5.29 19.20
N LEU A 56 -2.51 -4.23 18.73
CA LEU A 56 -1.88 -4.18 17.39
C LEU A 56 -0.80 -5.25 17.17
N PRO A 57 0.06 -5.61 18.15
CA PRO A 57 1.00 -6.71 17.99
C PRO A 57 0.31 -8.02 17.56
N TRP A 58 -0.83 -8.34 18.17
CA TRP A 58 -1.62 -9.52 17.85
C TRP A 58 -2.27 -9.43 16.47
N PHE A 59 -2.75 -8.24 16.07
CA PHE A 59 -3.32 -8.00 14.74
C PHE A 59 -2.27 -8.20 13.65
N TYR A 60 -1.07 -7.66 13.84
CA TYR A 60 0.02 -7.80 12.90
C TYR A 60 0.57 -9.23 12.86
N ALA A 61 0.75 -9.87 14.02
CA ALA A 61 1.20 -11.26 14.09
C ALA A 61 0.19 -12.21 13.41
N ALA A 62 -1.11 -12.05 13.69
CA ALA A 62 -2.16 -12.83 13.04
C ALA A 62 -2.20 -12.60 11.53
N THR A 63 -2.07 -11.34 11.08
CA THR A 63 -2.00 -11.00 9.65
C THR A 63 -0.77 -11.62 8.99
N PHE A 64 0.39 -11.55 9.65
CA PHE A 64 1.63 -12.14 9.14
C PHE A 64 1.52 -13.65 8.96
N ILE A 65 1.08 -14.37 10.01
CA ILE A 65 0.91 -15.82 9.97
C ILE A 65 -0.11 -16.22 8.90
N THR A 66 -1.27 -15.54 8.85
CA THR A 66 -2.31 -15.82 7.87
C THR A 66 -1.81 -15.60 6.44
N THR A 67 -1.11 -14.50 6.20
CA THR A 67 -0.54 -14.22 4.87
C THR A 67 0.52 -15.25 4.48
N LEU A 68 1.38 -15.66 5.43
CA LEU A 68 2.42 -16.67 5.20
C LEU A 68 1.82 -18.02 4.81
N VAL A 69 0.72 -18.41 5.44
CA VAL A 69 0.01 -19.69 5.16
C VAL A 69 -0.78 -19.61 3.86
N LEU A 70 -1.49 -18.49 3.61
CA LEU A 70 -2.37 -18.38 2.46
C LEU A 70 -1.62 -18.13 1.14
N THR A 71 -0.46 -17.48 1.17
CA THR A 71 0.31 -17.18 -0.06
C THR A 71 0.70 -18.44 -0.85
N PRO A 72 1.29 -19.49 -0.27
CA PRO A 72 1.59 -20.73 -1.01
C PRO A 72 0.33 -21.49 -1.44
N ILE A 73 -0.74 -21.45 -0.66
CA ILE A 73 -2.03 -22.08 -1.03
C ILE A 73 -2.59 -21.38 -2.27
N PHE A 74 -2.56 -20.06 -2.29
CA PHE A 74 -2.99 -19.28 -3.45
C PHE A 74 -2.11 -19.54 -4.68
N ALA A 75 -0.79 -19.58 -4.51
CA ALA A 75 0.15 -19.90 -5.60
C ALA A 75 -0.13 -21.30 -6.19
N ALA A 76 -0.39 -22.30 -5.34
CA ALA A 76 -0.78 -23.65 -5.76
C ALA A 76 -2.13 -23.67 -6.50
N LEU A 77 -3.10 -22.87 -6.04
CA LEU A 77 -4.41 -22.75 -6.71
C LEU A 77 -4.26 -22.07 -8.09
N ALA A 78 -3.49 -21.00 -8.14
CA ALA A 78 -3.24 -20.25 -9.38
C ALA A 78 -2.43 -21.04 -10.40
N SER A 79 -1.59 -22.01 -9.98
CA SER A 79 -0.83 -22.89 -10.88
C SER A 79 -1.65 -24.07 -11.41
N ARG A 80 -2.64 -24.55 -10.65
CA ARG A 80 -3.42 -25.75 -11.02
C ARG A 80 -4.67 -25.44 -11.85
N TRP A 81 -5.24 -24.26 -11.67
CA TRP A 81 -6.52 -23.90 -12.28
C TRP A 81 -6.34 -22.76 -13.30
N PRO A 82 -7.10 -22.77 -14.42
CA PRO A 82 -7.08 -21.68 -15.38
C PRO A 82 -7.45 -20.37 -14.68
N ARG A 83 -6.63 -19.35 -14.84
CA ARG A 83 -6.79 -18.04 -14.17
C ARG A 83 -8.16 -17.41 -14.41
N ARG A 84 -8.76 -17.69 -15.58
CA ARG A 84 -10.14 -17.26 -15.90
C ARG A 84 -11.21 -17.80 -14.95
N LYS A 85 -10.95 -18.94 -14.28
CA LYS A 85 -11.84 -19.51 -13.26
C LYS A 85 -11.45 -19.05 -11.86
N VAL A 86 -10.15 -18.91 -11.59
CA VAL A 86 -9.63 -18.53 -10.28
C VAL A 86 -10.03 -17.09 -9.93
N VAL A 87 -9.89 -16.15 -10.87
CA VAL A 87 -10.18 -14.73 -10.62
C VAL A 87 -11.64 -14.48 -10.20
N PRO A 88 -12.64 -14.94 -10.97
CA PRO A 88 -14.04 -14.82 -10.54
C PRO A 88 -14.36 -15.53 -9.23
N LEU A 89 -13.77 -16.70 -8.99
CA LEU A 89 -13.98 -17.46 -7.76
C LEU A 89 -13.44 -16.71 -6.53
N VAL A 90 -12.26 -16.11 -6.63
CA VAL A 90 -11.66 -15.31 -5.56
C VAL A 90 -12.53 -14.08 -5.25
N TYR A 91 -13.00 -13.38 -6.28
CA TYR A 91 -13.88 -12.21 -6.06
C TYR A 91 -15.21 -12.61 -5.44
N LEU A 92 -15.82 -13.69 -5.93
CA LEU A 92 -17.06 -14.22 -5.36
C LEU A 92 -16.87 -14.65 -3.89
N PHE A 93 -15.77 -15.33 -3.58
CA PHE A 93 -15.42 -15.69 -2.20
C PHE A 93 -15.38 -14.46 -1.28
N PHE A 94 -14.69 -13.40 -1.68
CA PHE A 94 -14.61 -12.20 -0.87
C PHE A 94 -15.94 -11.45 -0.77
N ILE A 95 -16.78 -11.45 -1.82
CA ILE A 95 -18.15 -10.91 -1.78
C ILE A 95 -18.98 -11.65 -0.72
N VAL A 96 -18.95 -12.98 -0.76
CA VAL A 96 -19.68 -13.82 0.22
C VAL A 96 -19.19 -13.56 1.65
N CYS A 97 -17.87 -13.48 1.84
CA CYS A 97 -17.29 -13.13 3.16
C CYS A 97 -17.76 -11.76 3.65
N GLN A 98 -17.76 -10.74 2.79
CA GLN A 98 -18.22 -9.39 3.16
C GLN A 98 -19.68 -9.42 3.65
N LEU A 99 -20.55 -10.08 2.89
CA LEU A 99 -21.96 -10.20 3.25
C LEU A 99 -22.15 -11.02 4.53
N ALA A 100 -21.34 -12.06 4.75
CA ALA A 100 -21.35 -12.89 5.96
C ALA A 100 -20.88 -12.13 7.22
N PHE A 101 -20.09 -11.07 7.09
CA PHE A 101 -19.75 -10.21 8.22
C PHE A 101 -20.88 -9.30 8.68
N ILE A 102 -21.85 -8.96 7.82
CA ILE A 102 -22.94 -8.02 8.17
C ILE A 102 -23.68 -8.42 9.45
N PRO A 103 -24.13 -9.70 9.63
CA PRO A 103 -24.77 -10.12 10.87
C PRO A 103 -23.89 -9.95 12.12
N ALA A 104 -22.58 -10.16 12.00
CA ALA A 104 -21.66 -9.99 13.12
C ALA A 104 -21.53 -8.52 13.58
N PHE A 105 -21.75 -7.56 12.69
CA PHE A 105 -21.79 -6.13 13.02
C PHE A 105 -23.16 -5.67 13.54
N THR A 106 -24.25 -6.29 13.10
CA THR A 106 -25.62 -5.89 13.48
C THR A 106 -26.08 -6.56 14.76
N HIS A 107 -25.62 -7.81 15.04
CA HIS A 107 -25.96 -8.57 16.23
C HIS A 107 -24.73 -8.62 17.16
N LEU A 108 -24.48 -7.55 17.91
CA LEU A 108 -23.33 -7.37 18.81
C LEU A 108 -23.11 -8.47 19.86
N GLY A 109 -24.03 -9.42 20.01
CA GLY A 109 -23.91 -10.58 20.91
C GLY A 109 -23.32 -11.84 20.26
N LEU A 110 -23.14 -11.88 18.93
CA LEU A 110 -22.63 -13.08 18.24
C LEU A 110 -21.13 -13.31 18.43
N LEU A 111 -20.35 -12.23 18.47
CA LEU A 111 -18.89 -12.29 18.64
C LEU A 111 -18.44 -11.24 19.66
N ASN A 112 -17.43 -11.60 20.46
CA ASN A 112 -16.76 -10.64 21.31
C ASN A 112 -16.15 -9.53 20.42
N PRO A 113 -16.33 -8.21 20.75
CA PRO A 113 -15.80 -7.09 19.95
C PRO A 113 -14.29 -7.21 19.64
N ARG A 114 -13.50 -7.74 20.56
CA ARG A 114 -12.07 -7.98 20.36
C ARG A 114 -11.83 -9.05 19.28
N LEU A 115 -12.57 -10.14 19.33
CA LEU A 115 -12.45 -11.22 18.35
C LEU A 115 -12.90 -10.75 16.97
N LEU A 116 -14.03 -10.03 16.88
CA LEU A 116 -14.49 -9.42 15.64
C LEU A 116 -13.43 -8.47 15.07
N GLY A 117 -12.82 -7.62 15.92
CA GLY A 117 -11.75 -6.72 15.52
C GLY A 117 -10.55 -7.44 14.92
N ILE A 118 -10.05 -8.50 15.59
CA ILE A 118 -8.91 -9.29 15.09
C ILE A 118 -9.25 -9.97 13.77
N VAL A 119 -10.36 -10.71 13.72
CA VAL A 119 -10.76 -11.48 12.53
C VAL A 119 -11.02 -10.57 11.34
N PHE A 120 -11.72 -9.45 11.55
CA PHE A 120 -12.00 -8.51 10.48
C PHE A 120 -10.74 -7.78 10.01
N PHE A 121 -9.84 -7.39 10.93
CA PHE A 121 -8.57 -6.75 10.58
C PHE A 121 -7.71 -7.66 9.69
N VAL A 122 -7.54 -8.92 10.10
CA VAL A 122 -6.78 -9.92 9.33
C VAL A 122 -7.46 -10.15 7.98
N TRP A 123 -8.78 -10.33 7.97
CA TRP A 123 -9.53 -10.58 6.75
C TRP A 123 -9.41 -9.41 5.75
N VAL A 124 -9.56 -8.15 6.17
CA VAL A 124 -9.40 -6.97 5.29
C VAL A 124 -7.98 -6.88 4.74
N SER A 125 -6.97 -7.23 5.54
CA SER A 125 -5.58 -7.24 5.10
C SER A 125 -5.32 -8.31 4.03
N VAL A 126 -5.88 -9.51 4.23
CA VAL A 126 -5.85 -10.61 3.26
C VAL A 126 -6.63 -10.24 1.99
N PHE A 127 -7.84 -9.68 2.15
CA PHE A 127 -8.66 -9.19 1.04
C PHE A 127 -7.86 -8.26 0.14
N ASN A 128 -7.26 -7.21 0.68
CA ASN A 128 -6.49 -6.25 -0.10
C ASN A 128 -5.35 -6.93 -0.89
N LEU A 129 -4.56 -7.76 -0.20
CA LEU A 129 -3.43 -8.45 -0.82
C LEU A 129 -3.89 -9.32 -2.00
N PHE A 130 -4.90 -10.17 -1.79
CA PHE A 130 -5.31 -11.14 -2.79
C PHE A 130 -6.08 -10.49 -3.94
N VAL A 131 -7.03 -9.59 -3.67
CA VAL A 131 -7.87 -9.01 -4.72
C VAL A 131 -7.04 -8.14 -5.67
N VAL A 132 -6.06 -7.39 -5.14
CA VAL A 132 -5.14 -6.59 -5.96
C VAL A 132 -4.15 -7.46 -6.73
N SER A 133 -3.58 -8.50 -6.08
CA SER A 133 -2.64 -9.42 -6.73
C SER A 133 -3.32 -10.18 -7.88
N VAL A 134 -4.51 -10.70 -7.64
CA VAL A 134 -5.31 -11.41 -8.64
C VAL A 134 -5.65 -10.51 -9.84
N PHE A 135 -5.98 -9.25 -9.58
CA PHE A 135 -6.21 -8.27 -10.64
C PHE A 135 -4.97 -8.13 -11.54
N TRP A 136 -3.79 -7.88 -10.97
CA TRP A 136 -2.57 -7.68 -11.77
C TRP A 136 -2.12 -8.95 -12.50
N ILE A 137 -2.29 -10.13 -11.89
CA ILE A 137 -2.06 -11.41 -12.56
C ILE A 137 -2.98 -11.55 -13.77
N PHE A 138 -4.27 -11.21 -13.64
CA PHE A 138 -5.23 -11.25 -14.73
C PHE A 138 -4.90 -10.23 -15.83
N MET A 139 -4.46 -9.03 -15.48
CA MET A 139 -4.02 -8.01 -16.45
C MET A 139 -2.79 -8.47 -17.23
N SER A 140 -1.82 -9.13 -16.60
CA SER A 140 -0.64 -9.67 -17.29
C SER A 140 -0.94 -10.81 -18.25
N ASP A 141 -2.08 -11.49 -18.09
CA ASP A 141 -2.54 -12.53 -19.03
C ASP A 141 -3.27 -11.96 -20.24
N ILE A 142 -3.97 -10.84 -20.08
CA ILE A 142 -4.77 -10.22 -21.15
C ILE A 142 -3.90 -9.37 -22.06
N TRP A 143 -2.98 -8.59 -21.47
CA TRP A 143 -2.20 -7.59 -22.19
C TRP A 143 -0.80 -8.09 -22.54
N SER A 144 -0.34 -7.77 -23.76
CA SER A 144 1.02 -8.06 -24.19
C SER A 144 2.06 -7.22 -23.46
N LEU A 145 3.34 -7.63 -23.49
CA LEU A 145 4.43 -6.87 -22.87
C LEU A 145 4.49 -5.42 -23.39
N ASP A 146 4.28 -5.21 -24.70
CA ASP A 146 4.28 -3.86 -25.28
C ASP A 146 3.01 -3.09 -24.98
N GLN A 147 1.85 -3.76 -24.91
CA GLN A 147 0.60 -3.18 -24.46
C GLN A 147 0.67 -2.81 -22.98
N SER A 148 1.22 -3.68 -22.13
CA SER A 148 1.34 -3.42 -20.69
C SER A 148 2.16 -2.18 -20.38
N LYS A 149 3.28 -1.94 -21.09
CA LYS A 149 4.09 -0.73 -20.93
C LYS A 149 3.30 0.56 -21.21
N ARG A 150 2.34 0.51 -22.15
CA ARG A 150 1.50 1.66 -22.52
C ARG A 150 0.26 1.81 -21.63
N LEU A 151 -0.39 0.69 -21.31
CA LEU A 151 -1.75 0.69 -20.74
C LEU A 151 -1.76 0.58 -19.21
N PHE A 152 -0.79 -0.12 -18.59
CA PHE A 152 -0.75 -0.27 -17.13
C PHE A 152 -0.65 1.05 -16.38
N PRO A 153 0.12 2.06 -16.82
CA PRO A 153 0.08 3.37 -16.17
C PRO A 153 -1.31 4.01 -16.20
N ILE A 154 -2.07 3.86 -17.30
CA ILE A 154 -3.44 4.39 -17.41
C ILE A 154 -4.37 3.62 -16.46
N ILE A 155 -4.28 2.29 -16.43
CA ILE A 155 -5.07 1.44 -15.54
C ILE A 155 -4.75 1.74 -14.07
N ALA A 156 -3.48 2.00 -13.74
CA ALA A 156 -3.07 2.33 -12.36
C ALA A 156 -3.70 3.64 -11.83
N VAL A 157 -3.98 4.61 -12.70
CA VAL A 157 -4.72 5.83 -12.33
C VAL A 157 -6.10 5.49 -11.77
N ALA A 158 -6.77 4.46 -12.31
CA ALA A 158 -8.07 4.01 -11.78
C ALA A 158 -7.98 3.56 -10.32
N GLY A 159 -6.91 2.89 -9.94
CA GLY A 159 -6.66 2.52 -8.56
C GLY A 159 -6.54 3.74 -7.64
N THR A 160 -5.84 4.78 -8.08
CA THR A 160 -5.74 6.04 -7.35
C THR A 160 -7.11 6.71 -7.18
N LEU A 161 -7.92 6.75 -8.24
CA LEU A 161 -9.28 7.27 -8.17
C LEU A 161 -10.17 6.43 -7.26
N GLY A 162 -10.04 5.10 -7.29
CA GLY A 162 -10.72 4.19 -6.36
C GLY A 162 -10.32 4.43 -4.90
N ALA A 163 -9.03 4.68 -4.66
CA ALA A 163 -8.50 4.99 -3.32
C ALA A 163 -9.00 6.35 -2.78
N LEU A 164 -9.40 7.27 -3.64
CA LEU A 164 -10.07 8.52 -3.25
C LEU A 164 -11.59 8.33 -3.12
N ALA A 165 -12.21 7.63 -4.06
CA ALA A 165 -13.66 7.43 -4.08
C ALA A 165 -14.15 6.56 -2.91
N GLY A 166 -13.39 5.53 -2.51
CA GLY A 166 -13.78 4.64 -1.40
C GLY A 166 -14.02 5.37 -0.09
N PRO A 167 -13.03 6.11 0.46
CA PRO A 167 -13.22 6.89 1.68
C PRO A 167 -14.27 7.99 1.53
N ALA A 168 -14.38 8.63 0.36
CA ALA A 168 -15.40 9.63 0.08
C ALA A 168 -16.83 9.02 0.15
N LEU A 169 -17.03 7.81 -0.38
CA LEU A 169 -18.26 7.06 -0.25
C LEU A 169 -18.57 6.71 1.20
N THR A 170 -17.57 6.17 1.93
CA THR A 170 -17.73 5.85 3.36
C THR A 170 -18.14 7.07 4.16
N ARG A 171 -17.42 8.20 3.98
CA ARG A 171 -17.74 9.47 4.63
C ARG A 171 -19.18 9.93 4.38
N SER A 172 -19.63 9.82 3.14
CA SER A 172 -20.96 10.30 2.72
C SER A 172 -22.09 9.40 3.20
N LEU A 173 -21.84 8.09 3.22
CA LEU A 173 -22.87 7.09 3.47
C LEU A 173 -22.97 6.69 4.95
N VAL A 174 -21.89 6.70 5.72
CA VAL A 174 -21.88 6.13 7.07
C VAL A 174 -22.91 6.74 8.02
N ASN A 175 -23.21 8.04 7.88
CA ASN A 175 -24.24 8.71 8.70
C ASN A 175 -25.68 8.38 8.26
N VAL A 176 -25.86 7.81 7.07
CA VAL A 176 -27.19 7.52 6.49
C VAL A 176 -27.54 6.05 6.64
N ILE A 177 -26.57 5.17 6.38
CA ILE A 177 -26.80 3.72 6.32
C ILE A 177 -26.14 2.94 7.44
N ASP A 178 -25.39 3.61 8.36
CA ASP A 178 -24.60 2.96 9.42
C ASP A 178 -23.34 2.22 8.89
N VAL A 179 -22.59 1.58 9.81
CA VAL A 179 -21.30 0.92 9.52
C VAL A 179 -21.50 -0.43 8.80
N ALA A 180 -22.42 -1.26 9.25
CA ALA A 180 -22.62 -2.61 8.70
C ALA A 180 -22.99 -2.63 7.21
N PRO A 181 -23.90 -1.79 6.71
CA PRO A 181 -24.26 -1.73 5.29
C PRO A 181 -23.13 -1.25 4.37
N LEU A 182 -22.09 -0.60 4.89
CA LEU A 182 -20.90 -0.28 4.09
C LEU A 182 -20.21 -1.53 3.52
N LEU A 183 -20.31 -2.68 4.22
CA LEU A 183 -19.84 -3.94 3.70
C LEU A 183 -20.60 -4.37 2.45
N ALA A 184 -21.91 -4.12 2.39
CA ALA A 184 -22.72 -4.37 1.19
C ALA A 184 -22.34 -3.42 0.04
N VAL A 185 -22.03 -2.15 0.33
CA VAL A 185 -21.54 -1.19 -0.67
C VAL A 185 -20.20 -1.69 -1.26
N SER A 186 -19.27 -2.13 -0.41
CA SER A 186 -18.01 -2.71 -0.85
C SER A 186 -18.21 -4.00 -1.67
N ALA A 187 -19.12 -4.88 -1.23
CA ALA A 187 -19.47 -6.10 -1.96
C ALA A 187 -20.09 -5.78 -3.35
N ALA A 188 -20.92 -4.76 -3.46
CA ALA A 188 -21.47 -4.29 -4.73
C ALA A 188 -20.39 -3.75 -5.68
N LEU A 189 -19.42 -2.99 -5.17
CA LEU A 189 -18.27 -2.53 -5.96
C LEU A 189 -17.43 -3.72 -6.44
N LEU A 190 -17.16 -4.69 -5.56
CA LEU A 190 -16.43 -5.89 -5.95
C LEU A 190 -17.20 -6.77 -6.95
N ALA A 191 -18.54 -6.80 -6.86
CA ALA A 191 -19.40 -7.44 -7.86
C ALA A 191 -19.29 -6.72 -9.21
N GLY A 192 -19.22 -5.39 -9.23
CA GLY A 192 -18.92 -4.60 -10.42
C GLY A 192 -17.55 -4.99 -11.04
N ALA A 193 -16.52 -5.15 -10.21
CA ALA A 193 -15.23 -5.64 -10.65
C ALA A 193 -15.30 -7.07 -11.23
N LEU A 194 -16.07 -7.97 -10.59
CA LEU A 194 -16.31 -9.32 -11.07
C LEU A 194 -16.97 -9.33 -12.47
N ILE A 195 -17.98 -8.49 -12.69
CA ILE A 195 -18.62 -8.32 -14.00
C ILE A 195 -17.59 -7.87 -15.05
N CYS A 196 -16.77 -6.87 -14.71
CA CYS A 196 -15.69 -6.41 -15.60
C CYS A 196 -14.71 -7.54 -15.95
N VAL A 197 -14.32 -8.36 -14.97
CA VAL A 197 -13.42 -9.53 -15.18
C VAL A 197 -14.05 -10.52 -16.15
N VAL A 198 -15.33 -10.85 -15.99
CA VAL A 198 -16.05 -11.77 -16.89
C VAL A 198 -16.13 -11.20 -18.31
N MET A 199 -16.46 -9.91 -18.43
CA MET A 199 -16.52 -9.22 -19.75
C MET A 199 -15.14 -9.16 -20.42
N LEU A 200 -14.08 -8.87 -19.68
CA LEU A 200 -12.69 -8.87 -20.17
C LEU A 200 -12.24 -10.27 -20.60
N GLY A 201 -12.58 -11.30 -19.82
CA GLY A 201 -12.29 -12.68 -20.16
C GLY A 201 -12.99 -13.11 -21.47
N ASN A 202 -14.20 -12.63 -21.72
CA ASN A 202 -14.93 -12.86 -22.97
C ASN A 202 -14.29 -12.09 -24.14
N TRP A 203 -13.93 -10.82 -23.93
CA TRP A 203 -13.25 -10.01 -24.92
C TRP A 203 -11.90 -10.64 -25.33
N ALA A 204 -11.11 -11.08 -24.35
CA ALA A 204 -9.81 -11.69 -24.59
C ALA A 204 -9.89 -13.02 -25.37
N ARG A 205 -11.02 -13.76 -25.29
CA ARG A 205 -11.25 -14.95 -26.12
C ARG A 205 -11.43 -14.62 -27.61
N VAL A 206 -12.03 -13.47 -27.90
CA VAL A 206 -12.35 -13.06 -29.27
C VAL A 206 -11.17 -12.32 -29.92
N HIS A 207 -10.47 -11.47 -29.14
CA HIS A 207 -9.44 -10.56 -29.66
C HIS A 207 -8.02 -10.92 -29.19
N GLY A 208 -7.88 -11.85 -28.24
CA GLY A 208 -6.59 -12.25 -27.72
C GLY A 208 -5.79 -13.03 -28.75
N ALA A 209 -4.65 -12.50 -29.17
CA ALA A 209 -3.67 -13.29 -29.90
C ALA A 209 -3.39 -14.56 -29.08
N ARG A 210 -3.40 -15.73 -29.74
CA ARG A 210 -3.01 -17.00 -29.13
C ARG A 210 -1.60 -16.86 -28.55
N ARG A 211 -1.51 -16.62 -27.26
CA ARG A 211 -0.27 -16.60 -26.51
C ARG A 211 -0.14 -17.87 -25.68
N TYR A 212 0.23 -18.92 -26.37
CA TYR A 212 0.94 -20.06 -25.83
C TYR A 212 2.22 -20.25 -26.67
N GLU A 213 3.13 -19.33 -26.54
CA GLU A 213 4.55 -19.62 -26.53
C GLU A 213 5.08 -19.03 -25.25
N VAL A 214 5.01 -19.85 -24.22
CA VAL A 214 5.75 -19.69 -22.99
C VAL A 214 7.21 -19.88 -23.38
N GLY A 215 7.87 -18.79 -23.76
CA GLY A 215 9.28 -18.70 -23.49
C GLY A 215 9.41 -18.88 -21.99
N HIS A 216 10.04 -19.95 -21.57
CA HIS A 216 10.56 -20.10 -20.23
C HIS A 216 11.50 -18.91 -20.01
N GLU A 217 10.99 -17.79 -19.51
CA GLU A 217 11.81 -16.98 -18.63
C GLU A 217 12.05 -17.94 -17.45
N ASP A 218 13.28 -18.47 -17.42
CA ASP A 218 13.76 -19.28 -16.30
C ASP A 218 13.28 -18.64 -15.03
N ALA A 219 12.39 -19.33 -14.33
CA ALA A 219 11.94 -18.88 -13.02
C ALA A 219 13.24 -18.57 -12.28
N ILE A 220 13.41 -17.30 -11.86
CA ILE A 220 14.58 -16.93 -11.07
C ILE A 220 14.43 -17.71 -9.77
N GLY A 221 14.82 -18.98 -9.84
CA GLY A 221 14.77 -19.93 -8.75
C GLY A 221 15.66 -19.39 -7.64
N GLY A 222 15.13 -19.32 -6.44
CA GLY A 222 15.86 -18.91 -5.25
C GLY A 222 14.96 -19.09 -4.06
N SER A 223 15.49 -19.72 -3.04
CA SER A 223 14.83 -19.82 -1.74
C SER A 223 14.65 -18.42 -1.17
N MET A 224 13.56 -18.20 -0.41
CA MET A 224 13.37 -16.98 0.40
C MET A 224 14.58 -16.72 1.32
N TRP A 225 15.27 -17.78 1.73
CA TRP A 225 16.53 -17.74 2.50
C TRP A 225 17.68 -17.09 1.74
N ASP A 226 17.77 -17.26 0.41
CA ASP A 226 18.81 -16.60 -0.41
C ASP A 226 18.64 -15.09 -0.42
N GLY A 227 17.37 -14.63 -0.49
CA GLY A 227 17.05 -13.21 -0.39
C GLY A 227 17.39 -12.63 0.98
N LEU A 228 17.06 -13.34 2.06
CA LEU A 228 17.40 -12.91 3.43
C LEU A 228 18.92 -12.90 3.66
N LYS A 229 19.64 -13.94 3.21
CA LYS A 229 21.10 -13.96 3.24
C LYS A 229 21.70 -12.78 2.50
N GLN A 230 21.14 -12.41 1.35
CA GLN A 230 21.57 -11.27 0.56
C GLN A 230 21.34 -9.94 1.28
N VAL A 231 20.21 -9.78 1.97
CA VAL A 231 19.95 -8.60 2.83
C VAL A 231 21.00 -8.49 3.92
N LEU A 232 21.45 -9.58 4.50
CA LEU A 232 22.45 -9.58 5.56
C LEU A 232 23.88 -9.36 5.05
N THR A 233 24.21 -9.82 3.83
CA THR A 233 25.58 -9.77 3.29
C THR A 233 25.85 -8.53 2.45
N ASP A 234 24.87 -8.04 1.68
CA ASP A 234 25.03 -6.89 0.80
C ASP A 234 24.77 -5.57 1.55
N PRO A 235 25.76 -4.65 1.59
CA PRO A 235 25.62 -3.39 2.32
C PRO A 235 24.53 -2.45 1.75
N PHE A 236 24.22 -2.53 0.45
CA PHE A 236 23.13 -1.76 -0.15
C PHE A 236 21.78 -2.32 0.30
N MET A 237 21.60 -3.64 0.23
CA MET A 237 20.37 -4.31 0.66
C MET A 237 20.11 -4.13 2.16
N ARG A 238 21.16 -4.17 3.00
CA ARG A 238 21.03 -3.80 4.43
C ARG A 238 20.54 -2.38 4.61
N GLY A 239 21.13 -1.43 3.88
CA GLY A 239 20.67 -0.03 3.90
C GLY A 239 19.22 0.14 3.50
N MET A 240 18.78 -0.58 2.45
CA MET A 240 17.40 -0.59 2.01
C MET A 240 16.45 -1.19 3.04
N ALA A 241 16.85 -2.29 3.70
CA ALA A 241 16.10 -2.92 4.78
C ALA A 241 15.95 -1.98 5.99
N ILE A 242 17.05 -1.34 6.42
CA ILE A 242 17.02 -0.39 7.53
C ILE A 242 16.16 0.84 7.18
N LEU A 243 16.28 1.37 5.96
CA LEU A 243 15.46 2.49 5.49
C LEU A 243 13.98 2.13 5.53
N LEU A 244 13.62 0.91 5.08
CA LEU A 244 12.25 0.42 5.15
C LEU A 244 11.77 0.30 6.60
N LEU A 245 12.55 -0.33 7.49
CA LEU A 245 12.19 -0.49 8.90
C LEU A 245 12.01 0.84 9.62
N LEU A 246 12.85 1.84 9.34
CA LEU A 246 12.68 3.18 9.90
C LEU A 246 11.42 3.87 9.38
N ALA A 247 11.15 3.77 8.07
CA ALA A 247 9.96 4.35 7.47
C ALA A 247 8.67 3.68 7.98
N ASP A 248 8.69 2.35 8.08
CA ASP A 248 7.61 1.54 8.60
C ASP A 248 7.39 1.81 10.09
N GLY A 249 8.47 1.96 10.87
CA GLY A 249 8.41 2.32 12.27
C GLY A 249 7.71 3.67 12.52
N ILE A 250 8.03 4.67 11.71
CA ILE A 250 7.31 5.96 11.74
C ILE A 250 5.83 5.75 11.44
N GLY A 251 5.50 4.95 10.43
CA GLY A 251 4.13 4.63 10.03
C GLY A 251 3.36 3.90 11.13
N THR A 252 3.94 2.85 11.69
CA THR A 252 3.34 2.00 12.74
C THR A 252 3.10 2.77 14.03
N VAL A 253 4.06 3.59 14.47
CA VAL A 253 3.88 4.44 15.66
C VAL A 253 2.78 5.48 15.43
N ASN A 254 2.82 6.22 14.32
CA ASN A 254 1.76 7.19 14.00
C ASN A 254 0.37 6.54 13.91
N TYR A 255 0.31 5.34 13.34
CA TYR A 255 -0.94 4.57 13.26
C TYR A 255 -1.45 4.20 14.66
N ALA A 256 -0.59 3.69 15.55
CA ALA A 256 -0.97 3.33 16.91
C ALA A 256 -1.44 4.53 17.71
N LEU A 257 -0.75 5.69 17.60
CA LEU A 257 -1.17 6.94 18.24
C LEU A 257 -2.53 7.42 17.72
N MET A 258 -2.81 7.23 16.43
CA MET A 258 -4.12 7.58 15.86
C MET A 258 -5.22 6.62 16.32
N VAL A 259 -4.93 5.31 16.45
CA VAL A 259 -5.86 4.31 16.98
C VAL A 259 -6.28 4.71 18.40
N ASP A 260 -5.33 5.06 19.27
CA ASP A 260 -5.62 5.51 20.65
C ASP A 260 -6.37 6.86 20.66
N TYR A 261 -5.96 7.82 19.82
CA TYR A 261 -6.66 9.09 19.67
C TYR A 261 -8.12 8.90 19.27
N SER A 262 -8.35 8.09 18.24
CA SER A 262 -9.69 7.82 17.72
C SER A 262 -10.56 7.08 18.74
N GLY A 263 -9.98 6.10 19.44
CA GLY A 263 -10.68 5.32 20.47
C GLY A 263 -11.10 6.15 21.69
N THR A 264 -10.29 7.13 22.07
CA THR A 264 -10.57 8.01 23.24
C THR A 264 -11.44 9.21 22.88
N THR A 265 -11.33 9.74 21.66
CA THR A 265 -12.03 10.96 21.22
C THR A 265 -13.46 10.67 20.76
N PHE A 266 -13.66 9.56 20.05
CA PHE A 266 -14.96 9.22 19.45
C PHE A 266 -15.55 7.97 20.13
N VAL A 267 -16.68 8.13 20.81
CA VAL A 267 -17.37 7.01 21.48
C VAL A 267 -18.15 6.17 20.49
N ASP A 268 -18.76 6.82 19.49
CA ASP A 268 -19.63 6.21 18.51
C ASP A 268 -18.86 5.59 17.33
N ALA A 269 -19.30 4.40 16.88
CA ALA A 269 -18.68 3.68 15.77
C ALA A 269 -18.81 4.43 14.44
N ILE A 270 -19.92 5.12 14.21
CA ILE A 270 -20.17 5.94 13.00
C ILE A 270 -19.17 7.10 12.97
N ALA A 271 -19.02 7.83 14.09
CA ALA A 271 -18.08 8.94 14.17
C ALA A 271 -16.63 8.49 13.96
N ARG A 272 -16.23 7.35 14.55
CA ARG A 272 -14.90 6.74 14.32
C ARG A 272 -14.70 6.35 12.85
N THR A 273 -15.67 5.68 12.25
CA THR A 273 -15.58 5.27 10.84
C THR A 273 -15.46 6.47 9.92
N ARG A 274 -16.27 7.51 10.15
CA ARG A 274 -16.20 8.76 9.39
C ARG A 274 -14.84 9.44 9.54
N PHE A 275 -14.33 9.54 10.77
CA PHE A 275 -13.01 10.11 11.03
C PHE A 275 -11.90 9.37 10.28
N HIS A 276 -11.89 8.04 10.32
CA HIS A 276 -10.90 7.25 9.58
C HIS A 276 -11.04 7.38 8.06
N ALA A 277 -12.26 7.52 7.55
CA ALA A 277 -12.50 7.82 6.13
C ALA A 277 -11.95 9.19 5.74
N ASP A 278 -12.13 10.21 6.58
CA ASP A 278 -11.59 11.55 6.37
C ASP A 278 -10.04 11.56 6.38
N VAL A 279 -9.42 10.84 7.31
CA VAL A 279 -7.96 10.67 7.37
C VAL A 279 -7.42 9.95 6.14
N ASP A 280 -8.06 8.89 5.69
CA ASP A 280 -7.68 8.16 4.48
C ASP A 280 -7.83 9.04 3.23
N LEU A 281 -8.92 9.78 3.12
CA LEU A 281 -9.16 10.70 2.00
C LEU A 281 -8.10 11.80 1.95
N ALA A 282 -7.80 12.43 3.09
CA ALA A 282 -6.77 13.47 3.18
C ALA A 282 -5.37 12.93 2.86
N GLY A 283 -5.00 11.78 3.41
CA GLY A 283 -3.71 11.13 3.15
C GLY A 283 -3.55 10.73 1.69
N ASN A 284 -4.56 10.14 1.08
CA ASN A 284 -4.54 9.76 -0.34
C ASN A 284 -4.51 10.99 -1.26
N LEU A 285 -5.28 12.05 -0.94
CA LEU A 285 -5.25 13.30 -1.68
C LEU A 285 -3.87 13.96 -1.62
N LEU A 286 -3.27 14.04 -0.43
CA LEU A 286 -1.91 14.54 -0.25
C LEU A 286 -0.90 13.71 -1.06
N THR A 287 -1.02 12.38 -1.04
CA THR A 287 -0.18 11.48 -1.84
C THR A 287 -0.24 11.84 -3.32
N VAL A 288 -1.43 12.03 -3.87
CA VAL A 288 -1.63 12.37 -5.29
C VAL A 288 -1.03 13.73 -5.62
N ILE A 289 -1.31 14.75 -4.81
CA ILE A 289 -0.80 16.11 -5.00
C ILE A 289 0.74 16.11 -5.01
N VAL A 290 1.33 15.42 -4.04
CA VAL A 290 2.79 15.33 -3.91
C VAL A 290 3.40 14.53 -5.06
N GLN A 291 2.79 13.43 -5.45
CA GLN A 291 3.31 12.57 -6.52
C GLN A 291 3.27 13.26 -7.88
N LEU A 292 2.16 13.90 -8.22
CA LEU A 292 1.99 14.57 -9.51
C LEU A 292 2.72 15.92 -9.57
N GLY A 293 2.76 16.65 -8.47
CA GLY A 293 3.43 17.95 -8.40
C GLY A 293 4.92 17.82 -8.11
N LEU A 294 5.23 17.45 -6.87
CA LEU A 294 6.60 17.54 -6.35
C LEU A 294 7.50 16.39 -6.80
N THR A 295 7.03 15.14 -6.68
CA THR A 295 7.85 13.96 -6.97
C THR A 295 8.19 13.88 -8.45
N ARG A 296 7.21 14.10 -9.32
CA ARG A 296 7.42 14.12 -10.78
C ARG A 296 8.46 15.16 -11.21
N TRP A 297 8.52 16.30 -10.51
CA TRP A 297 9.45 17.37 -10.83
C TRP A 297 10.82 17.17 -10.17
N LEU A 298 10.87 16.74 -8.90
CA LEU A 298 12.09 16.69 -8.09
C LEU A 298 12.92 15.44 -8.36
N LEU A 299 12.28 14.27 -8.55
CA LEU A 299 12.98 12.98 -8.75
C LEU A 299 13.96 13.00 -9.93
N PRO A 300 13.58 13.48 -11.13
CA PRO A 300 14.51 13.55 -12.27
C PRO A 300 15.64 14.58 -12.08
N ARG A 301 15.38 15.67 -11.32
CA ARG A 301 16.33 16.80 -11.19
C ARG A 301 17.33 16.63 -10.05
N LYS A 302 16.87 16.11 -8.92
CA LYS A 302 17.67 16.05 -7.67
C LYS A 302 17.94 14.63 -7.19
N GLY A 303 17.37 13.63 -7.87
CA GLY A 303 17.54 12.23 -7.56
C GLY A 303 16.73 11.75 -6.34
N PRO A 304 16.75 10.44 -6.07
CA PRO A 304 15.93 9.81 -5.03
C PRO A 304 16.32 10.23 -3.60
N GLY A 305 17.60 10.51 -3.36
CA GLY A 305 18.09 10.92 -2.04
C GLY A 305 17.44 12.22 -1.56
N ALA A 306 17.25 13.20 -2.45
CA ALA A 306 16.61 14.47 -2.11
C ALA A 306 15.16 14.30 -1.65
N LEU A 307 14.41 13.39 -2.29
CA LEU A 307 13.02 13.10 -1.89
C LEU A 307 12.94 12.40 -0.54
N ILE A 308 13.81 11.43 -0.29
CA ILE A 308 13.86 10.71 0.99
C ILE A 308 14.20 11.69 2.12
N ILE A 309 15.19 12.57 1.92
CA ILE A 309 15.59 13.57 2.91
C ILE A 309 14.43 14.55 3.16
N LEU A 310 13.77 15.04 2.10
CA LEU A 310 12.66 15.98 2.24
C LEU A 310 11.49 15.36 2.99
N TRP A 311 11.09 14.14 2.64
CA TRP A 311 10.09 13.39 3.37
C TRP A 311 10.45 13.22 4.85
N ALA A 312 11.68 12.77 5.12
CA ALA A 312 12.15 12.52 6.47
C ALA A 312 12.21 13.81 7.30
N SER A 313 12.67 14.92 6.70
CA SER A 313 12.75 16.22 7.37
C SER A 313 11.37 16.77 7.73
N ILE A 314 10.40 16.69 6.82
CA ILE A 314 9.02 17.12 7.09
C ILE A 314 8.37 16.21 8.13
N SER A 315 8.55 14.89 8.01
CA SER A 315 8.05 13.92 8.99
C SER A 315 8.65 14.17 10.38
N MET A 316 9.96 14.43 10.46
CA MET A 316 10.63 14.80 11.70
C MET A 316 10.02 16.07 12.31
N ALA A 317 9.79 17.11 11.52
CA ALA A 317 9.23 18.37 12.00
C ALA A 317 7.83 18.21 12.61
N VAL A 318 6.93 17.47 11.94
CA VAL A 318 5.57 17.22 12.46
C VAL A 318 5.59 16.29 13.67
N LEU A 319 6.53 15.34 13.75
CA LEU A 319 6.70 14.46 14.90
C LEU A 319 7.27 15.21 16.12
N LEU A 320 8.22 16.11 15.90
CA LEU A 320 8.71 17.00 16.99
C LEU A 320 7.61 17.93 17.48
N MET A 321 6.74 18.42 16.60
CA MET A 321 5.56 19.18 17.01
C MET A 321 4.67 18.35 17.94
N VAL A 322 4.43 17.06 17.66
CA VAL A 322 3.68 16.16 18.56
C VAL A 322 4.44 15.96 19.88
N ALA A 323 5.77 15.72 19.81
CA ALA A 323 6.61 15.44 20.97
C ALA A 323 6.64 16.60 21.98
N PHE A 324 6.65 17.84 21.50
CA PHE A 324 6.68 19.03 22.33
C PHE A 324 5.29 19.63 22.62
N SER A 325 4.22 19.02 22.10
CA SER A 325 2.86 19.47 22.39
C SER A 325 2.44 19.06 23.80
N HIS A 326 2.00 20.02 24.61
CA HIS A 326 1.41 19.75 25.91
C HIS A 326 0.06 19.02 25.79
N HIS A 327 -0.64 19.23 24.69
CA HIS A 327 -1.94 18.63 24.38
C HIS A 327 -1.93 18.00 22.99
N PRO A 328 -1.27 16.83 22.78
CA PRO A 328 -1.09 16.24 21.46
C PRO A 328 -2.42 15.80 20.81
N HIS A 329 -3.49 15.71 21.60
CA HIS A 329 -4.85 15.37 21.14
C HIS A 329 -5.79 16.59 21.04
N ALA A 330 -5.37 17.77 21.49
CA ALA A 330 -6.18 18.97 21.32
C ALA A 330 -6.14 19.48 19.88
N PRO A 331 -7.27 19.98 19.34
CA PRO A 331 -7.29 20.47 17.96
C PRO A 331 -6.41 21.72 17.81
N LEU A 332 -5.53 21.72 16.81
CA LEU A 332 -4.75 22.88 16.39
C LEU A 332 -5.59 23.86 15.57
N PHE A 333 -6.36 23.32 14.66
CA PHE A 333 -7.28 24.05 13.77
C PHE A 333 -8.35 23.09 13.24
N THR A 334 -9.37 23.66 12.60
CA THR A 334 -10.49 22.90 12.05
C THR A 334 -10.51 23.04 10.53
N LEU A 335 -10.51 21.91 9.81
CA LEU A 335 -10.78 21.85 8.38
C LEU A 335 -12.16 21.24 8.14
N PRO A 336 -13.23 22.02 8.17
CA PRO A 336 -14.60 21.50 8.20
C PRO A 336 -14.97 20.69 6.97
N VAL A 337 -14.25 20.93 5.85
CA VAL A 337 -14.55 20.25 4.56
C VAL A 337 -13.92 18.86 4.48
N LEU A 338 -12.78 18.60 5.16
CA LEU A 338 -12.01 17.36 5.01
C LEU A 338 -11.98 16.50 6.27
N ILE A 339 -11.50 17.02 7.39
CA ILE A 339 -11.19 16.19 8.57
C ILE A 339 -11.87 16.72 9.85
N GLY A 340 -12.46 17.93 9.83
CA GLY A 340 -12.93 18.59 11.05
C GLY A 340 -11.78 19.10 11.91
N PRO A 341 -11.80 18.90 13.26
CA PRO A 341 -10.72 19.31 14.14
C PRO A 341 -9.48 18.44 13.95
N ILE A 342 -8.33 19.08 13.65
CA ILE A 342 -7.06 18.40 13.41
C ILE A 342 -6.17 18.52 14.64
N ALA A 343 -5.93 17.41 15.31
CA ALA A 343 -4.94 17.29 16.38
C ALA A 343 -3.52 17.08 15.80
N PRO A 344 -2.45 17.43 16.55
CA PRO A 344 -1.06 17.19 16.15
C PRO A 344 -0.79 15.76 15.71
N THR A 345 -1.32 14.75 16.42
CA THR A 345 -1.18 13.33 16.09
C THR A 345 -1.81 12.97 14.76
N VAL A 346 -2.97 13.53 14.42
CA VAL A 346 -3.65 13.33 13.14
C VAL A 346 -2.85 13.97 11.99
N LEU A 347 -2.37 15.20 12.21
CA LEU A 347 -1.54 15.91 11.24
C LEU A 347 -0.24 15.14 10.96
N ALA A 348 0.43 14.63 12.00
CA ALA A 348 1.64 13.84 11.86
C ALA A 348 1.42 12.58 11.03
N LEU A 349 0.33 11.84 11.25
CA LEU A 349 -0.01 10.67 10.46
C LEU A 349 -0.29 11.03 8.99
N VAL A 350 -1.19 11.99 8.74
CA VAL A 350 -1.60 12.37 7.38
C VAL A 350 -0.40 12.85 6.57
N VAL A 351 0.43 13.72 7.15
CA VAL A 351 1.60 14.27 6.48
C VAL A 351 2.67 13.21 6.28
N SER A 352 3.09 12.51 7.32
CA SER A 352 4.16 11.50 7.20
C SER A 352 3.79 10.40 6.21
N ARG A 353 2.54 9.89 6.27
CA ARG A 353 2.03 8.84 5.39
C ARG A 353 1.83 9.34 3.95
N GLY A 354 1.21 10.51 3.77
CA GLY A 354 0.97 11.08 2.44
C GLY A 354 2.28 11.36 1.70
N LEU A 355 3.29 11.86 2.40
CA LEU A 355 4.63 12.08 1.84
C LEU A 355 5.40 10.77 1.65
N ALA A 356 5.24 9.78 2.53
CA ALA A 356 5.86 8.46 2.37
C ALA A 356 5.44 7.83 1.04
N TYR A 357 4.14 7.70 0.79
CA TYR A 357 3.62 7.13 -0.45
C TYR A 357 3.77 8.07 -1.66
N GLY A 358 3.73 9.37 -1.45
CA GLY A 358 3.86 10.37 -2.51
C GLY A 358 5.29 10.55 -3.02
N MET A 359 6.32 10.43 -2.18
CA MET A 359 7.71 10.71 -2.58
C MET A 359 8.73 9.68 -2.09
N ALA A 360 8.68 9.20 -0.84
CA ALA A 360 9.71 8.32 -0.30
C ALA A 360 9.67 6.93 -0.97
N GLU A 361 8.50 6.37 -1.17
CA GLU A 361 8.31 5.06 -1.80
C GLU A 361 8.72 5.05 -3.28
N PRO A 362 8.28 6.00 -4.15
CA PRO A 362 8.81 6.12 -5.50
C PRO A 362 10.32 6.31 -5.55
N ALA A 363 10.90 7.09 -4.62
CA ALA A 363 12.34 7.31 -4.53
C ALA A 363 13.06 6.01 -4.16
N ARG A 364 12.57 5.26 -3.15
CA ARG A 364 13.09 3.96 -2.73
C ARG A 364 13.08 2.95 -3.89
N HIS A 365 11.99 2.86 -4.63
CA HIS A 365 11.90 1.98 -5.80
C HIS A 365 12.88 2.38 -6.90
N SER A 366 13.12 3.67 -7.10
CA SER A 366 14.09 4.13 -8.10
C SER A 366 15.55 3.76 -7.74
N LEU A 367 15.88 3.63 -6.45
CA LEU A 367 17.20 3.14 -6.03
C LEU A 367 17.45 1.69 -6.46
N TYR A 368 16.43 0.83 -6.44
CA TYR A 368 16.55 -0.56 -6.90
C TYR A 368 16.85 -0.68 -8.40
N THR A 369 16.46 0.29 -9.23
CA THR A 369 16.69 0.20 -10.68
C THR A 369 18.17 0.23 -11.05
N ARG A 370 19.01 0.71 -10.16
CA ARG A 370 20.46 0.88 -10.35
C ARG A 370 21.30 -0.31 -9.84
N VAL A 371 20.66 -1.37 -9.38
CA VAL A 371 21.29 -2.58 -8.86
C VAL A 371 21.13 -3.73 -9.86
N PRO A 372 22.13 -4.64 -10.02
CA PRO A 372 22.03 -5.79 -10.91
C PRO A 372 20.74 -6.60 -10.71
N ARG A 373 20.17 -7.12 -11.79
CA ARG A 373 18.87 -7.83 -11.76
C ARG A 373 18.84 -8.99 -10.75
N SER A 374 19.90 -9.79 -10.69
CA SER A 374 20.01 -10.94 -9.78
C SER A 374 19.92 -10.54 -8.30
N VAL A 375 20.58 -9.44 -7.92
CA VAL A 375 20.57 -8.88 -6.57
C VAL A 375 19.21 -8.24 -6.26
N ARG A 376 18.66 -7.50 -7.23
CA ARG A 376 17.41 -6.77 -7.07
C ARG A 376 16.22 -7.69 -6.78
N TYR A 377 15.97 -8.72 -7.62
CA TYR A 377 14.76 -9.54 -7.49
C TYR A 377 14.71 -10.32 -6.16
N LYS A 378 15.81 -10.95 -5.76
CA LYS A 378 15.86 -11.73 -4.51
C LYS A 378 15.85 -10.81 -3.28
N GLY A 379 16.71 -9.79 -3.27
CA GLY A 379 16.87 -8.88 -2.15
C GLY A 379 15.64 -7.98 -1.94
N GLN A 380 15.09 -7.40 -3.01
CA GLN A 380 13.90 -6.55 -2.93
C GLN A 380 12.69 -7.33 -2.41
N ASN A 381 12.45 -8.55 -2.92
CA ASN A 381 11.35 -9.38 -2.43
C ASN A 381 11.49 -9.72 -0.93
N ALA A 382 12.70 -10.04 -0.47
CA ALA A 382 12.96 -10.30 0.95
C ALA A 382 12.73 -9.05 1.81
N VAL A 383 13.14 -7.86 1.34
CA VAL A 383 12.93 -6.58 2.03
C VAL A 383 11.44 -6.24 2.08
N ASP A 384 10.76 -6.27 0.94
CA ASP A 384 9.37 -5.82 0.82
C ASP A 384 8.35 -6.83 1.40
N THR A 385 8.76 -8.05 1.74
CA THR A 385 7.89 -9.05 2.37
C THR A 385 8.32 -9.42 3.78
N ALA A 386 9.44 -10.14 3.94
CA ALA A 386 9.86 -10.65 5.22
C ALA A 386 10.29 -9.56 6.19
N VAL A 387 11.13 -8.61 5.73
CA VAL A 387 11.64 -7.52 6.60
C VAL A 387 10.49 -6.60 7.00
N TRP A 388 9.63 -6.24 6.08
CA TRP A 388 8.47 -5.38 6.39
C TRP A 388 7.55 -6.02 7.43
N ARG A 389 7.10 -7.25 7.19
CA ARG A 389 6.15 -7.93 8.10
C ARG A 389 6.75 -8.22 9.47
N PHE A 390 8.02 -8.56 9.53
CA PHE A 390 8.73 -8.68 10.79
C PHE A 390 8.83 -7.32 11.49
N GLY A 391 9.06 -6.26 10.75
CA GLY A 391 9.09 -4.88 11.23
C GLY A 391 7.79 -4.48 11.92
N ASP A 392 6.65 -4.67 11.24
CA ASP A 392 5.31 -4.41 11.78
C ASP A 392 5.14 -5.02 13.18
N VAL A 393 5.44 -6.33 13.31
CA VAL A 393 5.28 -7.07 14.58
C VAL A 393 6.28 -6.60 15.63
N ALA A 394 7.54 -6.46 15.28
CA ALA A 394 8.61 -6.08 16.21
C ALA A 394 8.40 -4.66 16.76
N ILE A 395 8.03 -3.71 15.89
CA ILE A 395 7.81 -2.32 16.26
C ILE A 395 6.56 -2.20 17.15
N ALA A 396 5.46 -2.86 16.76
CA ALA A 396 4.23 -2.84 17.56
C ALA A 396 4.44 -3.48 18.96
N THR A 397 5.18 -4.61 19.02
CA THR A 397 5.52 -5.25 20.30
C THR A 397 6.44 -4.38 21.15
N GLY A 398 7.46 -3.77 20.53
CA GLY A 398 8.35 -2.84 21.21
C GLY A 398 7.61 -1.63 21.75
N MET A 399 6.65 -1.11 20.97
CA MET A 399 5.79 0.01 21.38
C MET A 399 4.92 -0.36 22.59
N ASP A 400 4.30 -1.56 22.58
CA ASP A 400 3.49 -2.03 23.71
C ASP A 400 4.35 -2.20 24.97
N GLY A 401 5.56 -2.76 24.83
CA GLY A 401 6.53 -2.84 25.94
C GLY A 401 6.93 -1.46 26.50
N LEU A 402 7.22 -0.48 25.64
CA LEU A 402 7.55 0.89 26.07
C LEU A 402 6.34 1.60 26.72
N LYS A 403 5.13 1.34 26.22
CA LYS A 403 3.89 1.85 26.80
C LYS A 403 3.66 1.30 28.21
N SER A 404 3.95 0.00 28.43
CA SER A 404 3.86 -0.63 29.76
C SER A 404 4.88 -0.04 30.76
N LEU A 405 6.00 0.49 30.27
CA LEU A 405 7.00 1.22 31.06
C LEU A 405 6.65 2.71 31.28
N GLY A 406 5.46 3.15 30.85
CA GLY A 406 4.95 4.50 31.06
C GLY A 406 5.33 5.52 29.99
N MET A 407 5.83 5.07 28.82
CA MET A 407 6.13 6.01 27.73
C MET A 407 4.85 6.66 27.20
N ALA A 408 4.83 7.99 27.21
CA ALA A 408 3.72 8.82 26.75
C ALA A 408 3.80 9.08 25.23
N VAL A 409 2.72 9.64 24.66
CA VAL A 409 2.59 10.01 23.23
C VAL A 409 3.79 10.84 22.75
N GLY A 410 4.23 11.83 23.51
CA GLY A 410 5.39 12.66 23.16
C GLY A 410 6.69 11.86 23.04
N GLY A 411 6.89 10.84 23.90
CA GLY A 411 8.05 9.95 23.84
C GLY A 411 8.07 9.11 22.55
N PHE A 412 6.94 8.55 22.14
CA PHE A 412 6.82 7.82 20.88
C PHE A 412 7.05 8.72 19.66
N ALA A 413 6.51 9.93 19.69
CA ALA A 413 6.73 10.92 18.64
C ALA A 413 8.20 11.34 18.54
N ALA A 414 8.90 11.54 19.67
CA ALA A 414 10.32 11.85 19.72
C ALA A 414 11.16 10.68 19.16
N LEU A 415 10.86 9.45 19.55
CA LEU A 415 11.53 8.25 18.99
C LEU A 415 11.35 8.14 17.49
N SER A 416 10.14 8.39 16.99
CA SER A 416 9.84 8.41 15.56
C SER A 416 10.55 9.56 14.83
N ALA A 417 10.73 10.71 15.47
CA ALA A 417 11.52 11.82 14.92
C ALA A 417 13.02 11.45 14.77
N VAL A 418 13.57 10.72 15.75
CA VAL A 418 14.92 10.15 15.66
C VAL A 418 15.01 9.12 14.52
N ALA A 419 13.99 8.27 14.36
CA ALA A 419 13.91 7.34 13.23
C ALA A 419 13.87 8.08 11.88
N ALA A 420 13.14 9.17 11.77
CA ALA A 420 13.09 10.00 10.57
C ALA A 420 14.47 10.64 10.27
N PHE A 421 15.18 11.13 11.27
CA PHE A 421 16.55 11.60 11.10
C PHE A 421 17.49 10.49 10.60
N GLY A 422 17.40 9.30 11.19
CA GLY A 422 18.12 8.12 10.72
C GLY A 422 17.81 7.74 9.28
N ALA A 423 16.53 7.78 8.90
CA ALA A 423 16.08 7.52 7.53
C ALA A 423 16.66 8.53 6.51
N ALA A 424 16.73 9.82 6.87
CA ALA A 424 17.39 10.84 6.04
C ALA A 424 18.87 10.52 5.81
N GLY A 425 19.60 10.17 6.88
CA GLY A 425 21.02 9.82 6.81
C GLY A 425 21.31 8.56 5.97
N ILE A 426 20.48 7.52 6.13
CA ILE A 426 20.60 6.28 5.34
C ILE A 426 20.21 6.54 3.88
N GLY A 427 19.14 7.26 3.61
CA GLY A 427 18.72 7.63 2.26
C GLY A 427 19.80 8.41 1.52
N TRP A 428 20.45 9.36 2.20
CA TRP A 428 21.60 10.09 1.67
C TRP A 428 22.78 9.17 1.32
N ARG A 429 23.18 8.27 2.25
CA ARG A 429 24.28 7.33 2.04
C ARG A 429 24.02 6.38 0.87
N LEU A 430 22.80 5.86 0.78
CA LEU A 430 22.39 4.97 -0.32
C LEU A 430 22.46 5.68 -1.66
N TRP A 431 21.92 6.90 -1.73
CA TRP A 431 21.96 7.69 -2.96
C TRP A 431 23.38 8.02 -3.39
N LYS A 432 24.24 8.51 -2.49
CA LYS A 432 25.62 8.83 -2.79
C LYS A 432 26.40 7.61 -3.29
N ARG A 433 26.23 6.45 -2.65
CA ARG A 433 26.89 5.20 -3.09
C ARG A 433 26.49 4.79 -4.51
N VAL A 434 25.24 4.95 -4.86
CA VAL A 434 24.73 4.63 -6.20
C VAL A 434 25.23 5.63 -7.24
N ASP A 435 25.28 6.92 -6.89
CA ASP A 435 25.74 7.98 -7.77
C ASP A 435 27.25 7.85 -8.08
N ASP A 436 28.06 7.56 -7.07
CA ASP A 436 29.50 7.28 -7.20
C ASP A 436 29.78 6.06 -8.09
N SER A 437 28.96 5.01 -8.02
CA SER A 437 29.09 3.80 -8.83
C SER A 437 28.77 4.05 -10.32
N VAL A 438 27.78 4.86 -10.61
CA VAL A 438 27.41 5.26 -11.99
C VAL A 438 28.50 6.14 -12.60
N THR A 439 29.03 7.09 -11.84
CA THR A 439 30.09 7.98 -12.29
C THR A 439 31.38 7.22 -12.64
N LYS A 440 31.76 6.22 -11.83
CA LYS A 440 32.91 5.35 -12.11
C LYS A 440 32.72 4.52 -13.38
N SER A 441 31.55 3.90 -13.55
CA SER A 441 31.28 3.08 -14.75
C SER A 441 31.24 3.89 -16.04
N THR A 442 30.86 5.17 -15.99
CA THR A 442 30.89 6.09 -17.15
C THR A 442 32.30 6.54 -17.51
N LEU A 443 33.21 6.64 -16.52
CA LEU A 443 34.61 7.01 -16.73
C LEU A 443 35.47 5.85 -17.23
N GLU A 444 35.08 4.59 -16.92
CA GLU A 444 35.79 3.36 -17.32
C GLU A 444 35.31 2.79 -18.66
N SER A 445 34.25 3.34 -19.27
CA SER A 445 33.78 2.93 -20.60
C SER A 445 34.72 3.57 -21.66
N PRO A 446 35.53 2.79 -22.40
CA PRO A 446 36.33 3.35 -23.49
C PRO A 446 35.39 3.87 -24.59
N ARG A 447 35.72 5.07 -25.10
CA ARG A 447 35.08 5.70 -26.25
C ARG A 447 35.37 4.96 -27.55
#